data_2350fa4114f12b604fcfdfdd47e77f2e
#
_entry.id   2350fa4114f12b604fcfdfdd47e77f2e
#
_cell.length_a   1.000
_cell.length_b   1.000
_cell.length_c   1.000
_cell.angle_alpha   90.00
_cell.angle_beta   90.00
_cell.angle_gamma   90.00
#
_symmetry.space_group_name_H-M   'P 1'
#
loop_
_entity.id
_entity.type
_entity.pdbx_description
1 polymer ?
#
loop_
_entity_poly.entity_id
_entity_poly.type
_entity_poly.pdbx_seq_one_letter_code
_entity_poly.pdbx_strand_id
1 'polypeptide(L)'
;RTFVSPPGGLYFSVILRPHAKPEALMHLTAMAAVAAARAVFAVSGVYPDIKWTNDLVLGGKKLCGILTEIGIEAESREVDYAVVGIGINCARVDLPPEVSAMSASLEAFTGQKPDRARLAAALVRSLCELEQALFTEKDAWLREFAAHCITIGQDVKLVRGDDVTYAHADGIDEEAALLVPYPDGTKAAVASGEVSVRGMYGYA
;
A
#
# COMPACT_ATOMS: atom_id res chain seq x y z
N ARG A 1 -2.99 -5.89 16.76
CA ARG A 1 -1.93 -6.54 15.97
C ARG A 1 -0.57 -6.05 16.44
N THR A 2 0.39 -6.94 16.65
CA THR A 2 1.77 -6.55 17.01
C THR A 2 2.55 -6.31 15.71
N PHE A 3 3.21 -5.14 15.61
CA PHE A 3 4.14 -4.85 14.51
C PHE A 3 5.52 -5.39 14.87
N VAL A 4 6.07 -6.26 14.04
CA VAL A 4 7.40 -6.84 14.21
C VAL A 4 8.35 -6.15 13.25
N SER A 5 9.38 -5.50 13.78
CA SER A 5 10.37 -4.73 13.01
C SER A 5 11.80 -5.24 13.24
N PRO A 6 12.17 -6.41 12.67
CA PRO A 6 13.50 -6.98 12.87
C PRO A 6 14.58 -6.15 12.14
N PRO A 7 15.85 -6.18 12.59
CA PRO A 7 16.94 -5.38 12.02
C PRO A 7 17.21 -5.58 10.52
N GLY A 8 16.63 -6.62 9.91
CA GLY A 8 16.76 -6.91 8.48
C GLY A 8 15.87 -6.08 7.56
N GLY A 9 14.94 -5.29 8.09
CA GLY A 9 14.04 -4.43 7.31
C GLY A 9 14.58 -3.02 7.06
N LEU A 10 13.87 -2.28 6.21
CA LEU A 10 13.94 -0.83 6.09
C LEU A 10 12.61 -0.25 6.58
N TYR A 11 12.67 0.55 7.65
CA TYR A 11 11.51 1.23 8.22
C TYR A 11 11.71 2.72 8.06
N PHE A 12 10.78 3.37 7.38
CA PHE A 12 10.91 4.74 6.93
C PHE A 12 9.60 5.49 7.15
N SER A 13 9.66 6.72 7.58
CA SER A 13 8.49 7.61 7.63
C SER A 13 8.84 8.95 7.03
N VAL A 14 7.94 9.50 6.24
CA VAL A 14 8.03 10.84 5.70
C VAL A 14 6.83 11.66 6.17
N ILE A 15 7.06 12.94 6.41
CA ILE A 15 6.01 13.91 6.73
C ILE A 15 5.82 14.80 5.51
N LEU A 16 4.61 14.78 4.96
CA LEU A 16 4.16 15.66 3.90
C LEU A 16 3.31 16.77 4.51
N ARG A 17 3.32 17.95 3.91
CA ARG A 17 2.47 19.09 4.33
C ARG A 17 1.66 19.61 3.14
N PRO A 18 0.69 18.82 2.66
CA PRO A 18 -0.17 19.25 1.58
C PRO A 18 -1.17 20.29 2.09
N HIS A 19 -1.31 21.40 1.35
CA HIS A 19 -2.35 22.40 1.62
C HIS A 19 -3.65 21.91 0.98
N ALA A 20 -4.41 21.08 1.69
CA ALA A 20 -5.62 20.47 1.17
C ALA A 20 -6.59 20.07 2.28
N LYS A 21 -7.82 19.77 1.92
CA LYS A 21 -8.79 19.10 2.81
C LYS A 21 -8.51 17.60 2.87
N PRO A 22 -8.88 16.92 3.98
CA PRO A 22 -8.64 15.48 4.14
C PRO A 22 -9.21 14.64 2.99
N GLU A 23 -10.36 15.03 2.45
CA GLU A 23 -11.02 14.30 1.35
C GLU A 23 -10.16 14.27 0.08
N ALA A 24 -9.37 15.32 -0.15
CA ALA A 24 -8.45 15.39 -1.30
C ALA A 24 -7.20 14.49 -1.18
N LEU A 25 -7.04 13.76 -0.07
CA LEU A 25 -5.89 12.89 0.20
C LEU A 25 -6.25 11.40 0.31
N MET A 26 -7.48 11.02 0.00
CA MET A 26 -7.93 9.61 0.16
C MET A 26 -7.08 8.63 -0.67
N HIS A 27 -6.58 9.08 -1.82
CA HIS A 27 -5.72 8.29 -2.71
C HIS A 27 -4.22 8.25 -2.29
N LEU A 28 -3.81 9.00 -1.26
CA LEU A 28 -2.39 9.12 -0.86
C LEU A 28 -1.74 7.75 -0.57
N THR A 29 -2.46 6.85 0.11
CA THR A 29 -1.94 5.52 0.43
C THR A 29 -1.65 4.68 -0.83
N ALA A 30 -2.53 4.75 -1.83
CA ALA A 30 -2.35 4.06 -3.11
C ALA A 30 -1.16 4.62 -3.89
N MET A 31 -1.02 5.96 -3.95
CA MET A 31 0.15 6.59 -4.57
C MET A 31 1.45 6.25 -3.82
N ALA A 32 1.42 6.17 -2.49
CA ALA A 32 2.57 5.75 -1.69
C ALA A 32 2.97 4.28 -1.98
N ALA A 33 1.99 3.41 -2.28
CA ALA A 33 2.28 2.03 -2.70
C ALA A 33 3.01 2.00 -4.05
N VAL A 34 2.60 2.82 -5.02
CA VAL A 34 3.30 2.98 -6.29
C VAL A 34 4.71 3.54 -6.08
N ALA A 35 4.88 4.57 -5.23
CA ALA A 35 6.19 5.13 -4.92
C ALA A 35 7.15 4.07 -4.33
N ALA A 36 6.64 3.27 -3.39
CA ALA A 36 7.41 2.18 -2.80
C ALA A 36 7.74 1.07 -3.81
N ALA A 37 6.81 0.72 -4.71
CA ALA A 37 7.03 -0.27 -5.76
C ALA A 37 8.09 0.19 -6.76
N ARG A 38 8.04 1.44 -7.20
CA ARG A 38 9.08 2.07 -8.06
C ARG A 38 10.46 2.05 -7.40
N ALA A 39 10.53 2.37 -6.10
CA ALA A 39 11.79 2.34 -5.35
C ALA A 39 12.37 0.91 -5.25
N VAL A 40 11.53 -0.09 -4.99
CA VAL A 40 11.92 -1.50 -4.99
C VAL A 40 12.44 -1.90 -6.36
N PHE A 41 11.72 -1.58 -7.44
CA PHE A 41 12.13 -1.88 -8.81
C PHE A 41 13.48 -1.25 -9.17
N ALA A 42 13.69 0.02 -8.82
CA ALA A 42 14.93 0.75 -9.11
C ALA A 42 16.19 0.11 -8.49
N VAL A 43 16.03 -0.64 -7.41
CA VAL A 43 17.15 -1.27 -6.68
C VAL A 43 17.27 -2.76 -6.97
N SER A 44 16.16 -3.45 -7.16
CA SER A 44 16.13 -4.92 -7.30
C SER A 44 15.88 -5.40 -8.72
N GLY A 45 15.39 -4.53 -9.63
CA GLY A 45 14.91 -4.92 -10.95
C GLY A 45 13.58 -5.69 -10.94
N VAL A 46 12.97 -5.87 -9.77
CA VAL A 46 11.68 -6.57 -9.61
C VAL A 46 10.62 -5.58 -9.21
N TYR A 47 9.55 -5.46 -10.01
CA TYR A 47 8.39 -4.65 -9.66
C TYR A 47 7.43 -5.53 -8.84
N PRO A 48 7.15 -5.18 -7.57
CA PRO A 48 6.23 -5.97 -6.75
C PRO A 48 4.78 -5.72 -7.14
N ASP A 49 3.94 -6.71 -6.95
CA ASP A 49 2.49 -6.55 -7.02
C ASP A 49 1.99 -5.69 -5.84
N ILE A 50 0.83 -5.06 -6.04
CA ILE A 50 0.18 -4.27 -4.99
C ILE A 50 -1.09 -5.01 -4.55
N LYS A 51 -1.21 -5.26 -3.26
CA LYS A 51 -2.47 -5.70 -2.66
C LYS A 51 -3.18 -4.49 -2.08
N TRP A 52 -4.39 -4.26 -2.53
CA TRP A 52 -5.22 -3.12 -2.10
C TRP A 52 -5.32 -3.04 -0.58
N THR A 53 -5.02 -1.90 0.04
CA THR A 53 -4.61 -0.61 -0.55
C THR A 53 -3.12 -0.36 -0.36
N ASN A 54 -2.50 -1.03 0.59
CA ASN A 54 -1.32 -0.56 1.32
C ASN A 54 -0.22 -1.61 1.45
N ASP A 55 -0.31 -2.75 0.77
CA ASP A 55 0.70 -3.80 0.87
C ASP A 55 1.36 -4.08 -0.48
N LEU A 56 2.70 -4.19 -0.50
CA LEU A 56 3.40 -4.76 -1.64
C LEU A 56 3.64 -6.25 -1.43
N VAL A 57 3.55 -7.00 -2.52
CA VAL A 57 3.56 -8.46 -2.52
C VAL A 57 4.58 -8.98 -3.52
N LEU A 58 5.32 -10.00 -3.13
CA LEU A 58 6.19 -10.79 -4.01
C LEU A 58 5.88 -12.28 -3.84
N GLY A 59 5.58 -12.96 -4.94
CA GLY A 59 5.26 -14.39 -4.93
C GLY A 59 4.10 -14.74 -3.99
N GLY A 60 3.06 -13.90 -3.95
CA GLY A 60 1.88 -14.07 -3.10
C GLY A 60 2.11 -13.80 -1.61
N LYS A 61 3.27 -13.24 -1.21
CA LYS A 61 3.62 -12.94 0.17
C LYS A 61 3.93 -11.46 0.39
N LYS A 62 3.62 -10.95 1.58
CA LYS A 62 3.84 -9.55 1.95
C LYS A 62 5.32 -9.19 2.00
N LEU A 63 5.72 -8.25 1.14
CA LEU A 63 7.04 -7.62 1.13
C LEU A 63 7.07 -6.34 1.95
N CYS A 64 6.04 -5.51 1.79
CA CYS A 64 5.99 -4.17 2.36
C CYS A 64 4.60 -3.88 2.93
N GLY A 65 4.55 -3.08 3.98
CA GLY A 65 3.32 -2.48 4.49
C GLY A 65 3.47 -0.97 4.57
N ILE A 66 2.39 -0.27 4.26
CA ILE A 66 2.32 1.18 4.25
C ILE A 66 1.21 1.61 5.22
N LEU A 67 1.47 2.65 5.98
CA LEU A 67 0.49 3.28 6.86
C LEU A 67 0.50 4.78 6.62
N THR A 68 -0.66 5.34 6.34
CA THR A 68 -0.83 6.79 6.19
C THR A 68 -1.69 7.31 7.33
N GLU A 69 -1.21 8.34 8.01
CA GLU A 69 -1.91 9.02 9.10
C GLU A 69 -1.99 10.51 8.77
N ILE A 70 -3.14 11.13 8.98
CA ILE A 70 -3.39 12.53 8.65
C ILE A 70 -3.70 13.29 9.93
N GLY A 71 -2.96 14.37 10.18
CA GLY A 71 -3.25 15.36 11.21
C GLY A 71 -4.07 16.50 10.60
N ILE A 72 -5.18 16.85 11.26
CA ILE A 72 -6.11 17.90 10.81
C ILE A 72 -6.04 19.05 11.79
N GLU A 73 -5.87 20.28 11.28
CA GLU A 73 -5.94 21.49 12.09
C GLU A 73 -7.39 21.77 12.54
N ALA A 74 -7.57 22.05 13.81
CA ALA A 74 -8.90 22.14 14.41
C ALA A 74 -9.73 23.33 13.91
N GLU A 75 -9.08 24.45 13.60
CA GLU A 75 -9.76 25.69 13.19
C GLU A 75 -10.09 25.70 11.71
N SER A 76 -9.12 25.43 10.83
CA SER A 76 -9.29 25.48 9.38
C SER A 76 -9.95 24.22 8.81
N ARG A 77 -9.91 23.11 9.53
CA ARG A 77 -10.28 21.77 9.04
C ARG A 77 -9.43 21.30 7.86
N GLU A 78 -8.29 21.91 7.64
CA GLU A 78 -7.32 21.52 6.62
C GLU A 78 -6.30 20.52 7.19
N VAL A 79 -5.59 19.83 6.30
CA VAL A 79 -4.53 18.91 6.68
C VAL A 79 -3.31 19.72 7.12
N ASP A 80 -2.90 19.55 8.38
CA ASP A 80 -1.66 20.11 8.90
C ASP A 80 -0.45 19.30 8.42
N TYR A 81 -0.59 17.96 8.47
CA TYR A 81 0.44 17.04 7.96
C TYR A 81 -0.17 15.67 7.61
N ALA A 82 0.54 14.96 6.74
CA ALA A 82 0.33 13.53 6.50
C ALA A 82 1.63 12.78 6.75
N VAL A 83 1.57 11.73 7.58
CA VAL A 83 2.70 10.83 7.82
C VAL A 83 2.51 9.59 6.97
N VAL A 84 3.49 9.27 6.13
CA VAL A 84 3.52 8.03 5.35
C VAL A 84 4.61 7.14 5.90
N GLY A 85 4.22 6.12 6.67
CA GLY A 85 5.10 5.09 7.19
C GLY A 85 5.22 3.92 6.22
N ILE A 86 6.43 3.48 5.92
CA ILE A 86 6.72 2.39 4.97
C ILE A 86 7.69 1.41 5.62
N GLY A 87 7.30 0.14 5.68
CA GLY A 87 8.13 -0.94 6.17
C GLY A 87 8.39 -1.98 5.08
N ILE A 88 9.64 -2.13 4.65
CA ILE A 88 10.06 -3.07 3.59
C ILE A 88 10.93 -4.18 4.19
N ASN A 89 10.57 -5.43 3.96
CA ASN A 89 11.34 -6.59 4.35
C ASN A 89 12.54 -6.75 3.40
N CYS A 90 13.74 -6.38 3.83
CA CYS A 90 14.93 -6.39 2.99
C CYS A 90 15.69 -7.73 3.08
N ALA A 91 16.10 -8.13 4.27
CA ALA A 91 16.88 -9.33 4.50
C ALA A 91 16.01 -10.51 4.93
N ARG A 92 16.56 -11.71 4.79
CA ARG A 92 16.02 -12.91 5.45
C ARG A 92 16.20 -12.77 6.95
N VAL A 93 15.11 -12.99 7.70
CA VAL A 93 15.11 -12.98 9.16
C VAL A 93 14.31 -14.17 9.65
N ASP A 94 14.68 -14.69 10.81
CA ASP A 94 13.93 -15.76 11.47
C ASP A 94 12.65 -15.13 12.05
N LEU A 95 11.52 -15.56 11.51
CA LEU A 95 10.19 -15.15 11.93
C LEU A 95 9.42 -16.38 12.43
N PRO A 96 8.44 -16.19 13.32
CA PRO A 96 7.52 -17.28 13.66
C PRO A 96 6.91 -17.91 12.40
N PRO A 97 6.69 -19.24 12.37
CA PRO A 97 6.28 -19.96 11.16
C PRO A 97 5.04 -19.36 10.47
N GLU A 98 4.06 -18.94 11.26
CA GLU A 98 2.82 -18.31 10.75
C GLU A 98 3.08 -16.96 10.08
N VAL A 99 4.04 -16.17 10.53
CA VAL A 99 4.44 -14.90 9.92
C VAL A 99 5.29 -15.15 8.69
N SER A 100 6.25 -16.08 8.78
CA SER A 100 7.14 -16.46 7.67
C SER A 100 6.37 -17.02 6.47
N ALA A 101 5.28 -17.77 6.71
CA ALA A 101 4.41 -18.28 5.65
C ALA A 101 3.80 -17.17 4.78
N MET A 102 3.54 -16.00 5.38
CA MET A 102 2.86 -14.86 4.72
C MET A 102 3.82 -13.72 4.34
N SER A 103 5.10 -13.80 4.73
CA SER A 103 6.09 -12.73 4.51
C SER A 103 7.09 -13.08 3.42
N ALA A 104 7.39 -12.12 2.56
CA ALA A 104 8.53 -12.15 1.63
C ALA A 104 9.60 -11.17 2.09
N SER A 105 10.85 -11.38 1.65
CA SER A 105 11.89 -10.36 1.71
C SER A 105 12.59 -10.25 0.35
N LEU A 106 13.18 -9.09 0.06
CA LEU A 106 13.90 -8.87 -1.20
C LEU A 106 15.03 -9.90 -1.36
N GLU A 107 15.81 -10.13 -0.30
CA GLU A 107 16.90 -11.13 -0.32
C GLU A 107 16.39 -12.55 -0.57
N ALA A 108 15.25 -12.92 0.01
CA ALA A 108 14.69 -14.26 -0.21
C ALA A 108 14.22 -14.47 -1.64
N PHE A 109 13.67 -13.41 -2.27
CA PHE A 109 13.12 -13.47 -3.61
C PHE A 109 14.19 -13.32 -4.70
N THR A 110 15.13 -12.39 -4.54
CA THR A 110 16.17 -12.09 -5.56
C THR A 110 17.43 -12.92 -5.40
N GLY A 111 17.63 -13.57 -4.26
CA GLY A 111 18.89 -14.24 -3.90
C GLY A 111 20.02 -13.28 -3.50
N GLN A 112 19.78 -11.98 -3.51
CA GLN A 112 20.78 -10.95 -3.21
C GLN A 112 20.31 -10.03 -2.10
N LYS A 113 21.18 -9.73 -1.15
CA LYS A 113 20.89 -8.75 -0.08
C LYS A 113 20.83 -7.34 -0.67
N PRO A 114 19.70 -6.63 -0.56
CA PRO A 114 19.59 -5.30 -1.12
C PRO A 114 20.45 -4.30 -0.35
N ASP A 115 21.00 -3.32 -1.07
CA ASP A 115 21.60 -2.13 -0.44
C ASP A 115 20.49 -1.24 0.11
N ARG A 116 20.33 -1.25 1.44
CA ARG A 116 19.28 -0.49 2.12
C ARG A 116 19.45 1.02 2.00
N ALA A 117 20.67 1.52 1.87
CA ALA A 117 20.92 2.95 1.67
C ALA A 117 20.46 3.40 0.28
N ARG A 118 20.75 2.60 -0.75
CA ARG A 118 20.22 2.84 -2.11
C ARG A 118 18.70 2.74 -2.15
N LEU A 119 18.11 1.77 -1.45
CA LEU A 119 16.65 1.62 -1.38
C LEU A 119 16.01 2.82 -0.66
N ALA A 120 16.59 3.28 0.44
CA ALA A 120 16.12 4.49 1.13
C ALA A 120 16.21 5.72 0.21
N ALA A 121 17.32 5.90 -0.50
CA ALA A 121 17.48 7.02 -1.43
C ALA A 121 16.48 6.96 -2.61
N ALA A 122 16.23 5.77 -3.15
CA ALA A 122 15.22 5.57 -4.20
C ALA A 122 13.81 5.87 -3.66
N LEU A 123 13.51 5.42 -2.44
CA LEU A 123 12.22 5.68 -1.79
C LEU A 123 11.99 7.17 -1.55
N VAL A 124 12.98 7.90 -1.04
CA VAL A 124 12.91 9.37 -0.87
C VAL A 124 12.61 10.04 -2.21
N ARG A 125 13.32 9.66 -3.27
CA ARG A 125 13.10 10.23 -4.60
C ARG A 125 11.67 9.99 -5.09
N SER A 126 11.19 8.75 -5.04
CA SER A 126 9.82 8.41 -5.47
C SER A 126 8.75 9.10 -4.62
N LEU A 127 9.00 9.33 -3.32
CA LEU A 127 8.08 10.08 -2.46
C LEU A 127 8.10 11.58 -2.74
N CYS A 128 9.25 12.17 -3.12
CA CYS A 128 9.31 13.55 -3.60
C CYS A 128 8.57 13.72 -4.93
N GLU A 129 8.69 12.75 -5.84
CA GLU A 129 7.91 12.73 -7.09
C GLU A 129 6.39 12.63 -6.80
N LEU A 130 6.00 11.76 -5.84
CA LEU A 130 4.63 11.64 -5.37
C LEU A 130 4.11 12.98 -4.84
N GLU A 131 4.85 13.66 -3.98
CA GLU A 131 4.43 14.94 -3.40
C GLU A 131 4.14 15.98 -4.48
N GLN A 132 4.98 16.06 -5.50
CA GLN A 132 4.80 16.96 -6.65
C GLN A 132 3.59 16.57 -7.51
N ALA A 133 3.35 15.26 -7.67
CA ALA A 133 2.29 14.70 -8.51
C ALA A 133 0.93 14.60 -7.81
N LEU A 134 0.88 14.80 -6.49
CA LEU A 134 -0.25 14.43 -5.62
C LEU A 134 -1.62 14.94 -6.12
N PHE A 135 -1.65 16.14 -6.67
CA PHE A 135 -2.88 16.75 -7.18
C PHE A 135 -2.90 16.92 -8.72
N THR A 136 -1.74 16.85 -9.37
CA THR A 136 -1.61 17.16 -10.80
C THR A 136 -1.55 15.93 -11.68
N GLU A 137 -1.05 14.81 -11.16
CA GLU A 137 -0.86 13.57 -11.92
C GLU A 137 -1.53 12.36 -11.26
N LYS A 138 -2.49 12.60 -10.35
CA LYS A 138 -3.23 11.57 -9.61
C LYS A 138 -3.66 10.41 -10.51
N ASP A 139 -4.29 10.71 -11.64
CA ASP A 139 -4.83 9.69 -12.55
C ASP A 139 -3.75 8.77 -13.15
N ALA A 140 -2.56 9.31 -13.42
CA ALA A 140 -1.46 8.49 -13.94
C ALA A 140 -0.95 7.50 -12.89
N TRP A 141 -0.81 7.95 -11.65
CA TRP A 141 -0.41 7.13 -10.52
C TRP A 141 -1.46 6.07 -10.17
N LEU A 142 -2.75 6.42 -10.20
CA LEU A 142 -3.82 5.46 -9.95
C LEU A 142 -3.98 4.43 -11.07
N ARG A 143 -3.72 4.80 -12.33
CA ARG A 143 -3.64 3.81 -13.42
C ARG A 143 -2.50 2.82 -13.21
N GLU A 144 -1.31 3.29 -12.78
CA GLU A 144 -0.19 2.41 -12.45
C GLU A 144 -0.52 1.52 -11.25
N PHE A 145 -1.14 2.08 -10.20
CA PHE A 145 -1.65 1.30 -9.09
C PHE A 145 -2.59 0.18 -9.55
N ALA A 146 -3.61 0.52 -10.34
CA ALA A 146 -4.59 -0.44 -10.83
C ALA A 146 -3.96 -1.54 -11.71
N ALA A 147 -2.97 -1.17 -12.55
CA ALA A 147 -2.28 -2.11 -13.43
C ALA A 147 -1.47 -3.18 -12.66
N HIS A 148 -1.02 -2.86 -11.44
CA HIS A 148 -0.25 -3.76 -10.58
C HIS A 148 -1.05 -4.28 -9.39
N CYS A 149 -2.33 -3.92 -9.26
CA CYS A 149 -3.17 -4.29 -8.12
C CYS A 149 -3.75 -5.70 -8.30
N ILE A 150 -3.18 -6.68 -7.62
CA ILE A 150 -3.63 -8.09 -7.67
C ILE A 150 -4.99 -8.33 -7.00
N THR A 151 -5.53 -7.35 -6.27
CA THR A 151 -6.86 -7.45 -5.67
C THR A 151 -7.97 -7.25 -6.71
N ILE A 152 -7.71 -6.45 -7.75
CA ILE A 152 -8.67 -6.19 -8.82
C ILE A 152 -8.90 -7.48 -9.64
N GLY A 153 -10.16 -7.78 -9.95
CA GLY A 153 -10.56 -8.98 -10.65
C GLY A 153 -10.61 -10.23 -9.76
N GLN A 154 -10.51 -10.10 -8.45
CA GLN A 154 -10.56 -11.23 -7.52
C GLN A 154 -11.81 -11.20 -6.64
N ASP A 155 -12.23 -12.40 -6.21
CA ASP A 155 -13.21 -12.54 -5.14
C ASP A 155 -12.54 -12.30 -3.80
N VAL A 156 -13.14 -11.44 -2.99
CA VAL A 156 -12.56 -10.95 -1.74
C VAL A 156 -13.53 -11.08 -0.57
N LYS A 157 -12.97 -11.16 0.62
CA LYS A 157 -13.69 -11.00 1.89
C LYS A 157 -13.51 -9.58 2.37
N LEU A 158 -14.61 -8.87 2.54
CA LEU A 158 -14.67 -7.56 3.19
C LEU A 158 -15.00 -7.80 4.67
N VAL A 159 -14.08 -7.44 5.56
CA VAL A 159 -14.22 -7.66 7.00
C VAL A 159 -14.34 -6.31 7.71
N ARG A 160 -15.50 -6.03 8.29
CA ARG A 160 -15.80 -4.83 9.10
C ARG A 160 -16.19 -5.27 10.50
N GLY A 161 -15.24 -5.19 11.46
CA GLY A 161 -15.44 -5.76 12.79
C GLY A 161 -15.68 -7.28 12.70
N ASP A 162 -16.85 -7.74 13.16
CA ASP A 162 -17.24 -9.15 13.08
C ASP A 162 -18.02 -9.49 11.79
N ASP A 163 -18.42 -8.49 11.02
CA ASP A 163 -19.17 -8.69 9.77
C ASP A 163 -18.22 -9.09 8.64
N VAL A 164 -18.60 -10.12 7.92
CA VAL A 164 -17.89 -10.63 6.73
C VAL A 164 -18.83 -10.65 5.54
N THR A 165 -18.45 -9.91 4.50
CA THR A 165 -19.15 -9.88 3.21
C THR A 165 -18.24 -10.41 2.12
N TYR A 166 -18.77 -11.24 1.21
CA TYR A 166 -18.05 -11.70 0.02
C TYR A 166 -18.44 -10.84 -1.15
N ALA A 167 -17.46 -10.40 -1.93
CA ALA A 167 -17.67 -9.53 -3.08
C ALA A 167 -16.61 -9.79 -4.16
N HIS A 168 -16.89 -9.37 -5.38
CA HIS A 168 -15.90 -9.29 -6.44
C HIS A 168 -15.29 -7.90 -6.47
N ALA A 169 -13.98 -7.78 -6.62
CA ALA A 169 -13.29 -6.49 -6.72
C ALA A 169 -13.19 -6.07 -8.19
N ASP A 170 -14.09 -5.22 -8.66
CA ASP A 170 -14.17 -4.82 -10.08
C ASP A 170 -13.07 -3.81 -10.50
N GLY A 171 -12.55 -3.03 -9.57
CA GLY A 171 -11.60 -1.97 -9.85
C GLY A 171 -11.43 -1.03 -8.68
N ILE A 172 -10.92 0.16 -8.94
CA ILE A 172 -10.85 1.28 -8.00
C ILE A 172 -11.48 2.53 -8.64
N ASP A 173 -11.95 3.45 -7.80
CA ASP A 173 -12.39 4.78 -8.22
C ASP A 173 -11.24 5.80 -8.23
N GLU A 174 -11.58 7.07 -8.46
CA GLU A 174 -10.64 8.19 -8.50
C GLU A 174 -9.98 8.53 -7.15
N GLU A 175 -10.51 8.00 -6.04
CA GLU A 175 -9.96 8.12 -4.70
C GLU A 175 -9.28 6.83 -4.22
N ALA A 176 -9.06 5.88 -5.13
CA ALA A 176 -8.52 4.55 -4.87
C ALA A 176 -9.39 3.67 -3.95
N ALA A 177 -10.67 3.99 -3.77
CA ALA A 177 -11.61 3.11 -3.09
C ALA A 177 -11.91 1.89 -3.96
N LEU A 178 -12.02 0.70 -3.34
CA LEU A 178 -12.27 -0.54 -4.04
C LEU A 178 -13.73 -0.60 -4.51
N LEU A 179 -13.94 -0.78 -5.81
CA LEU A 179 -15.27 -0.90 -6.40
C LEU A 179 -15.75 -2.34 -6.31
N VAL A 180 -16.87 -2.55 -5.63
CA VAL A 180 -17.51 -3.86 -5.49
C VAL A 180 -18.96 -3.78 -5.99
N PRO A 181 -19.39 -4.66 -6.92
CA PRO A 181 -20.76 -4.68 -7.42
C PRO A 181 -21.70 -5.27 -6.37
N TYR A 182 -22.91 -4.71 -6.30
CA TYR A 182 -24.03 -5.33 -5.62
C TYR A 182 -24.84 -6.22 -6.56
N PRO A 183 -25.67 -7.14 -6.01
CA PRO A 183 -26.55 -8.00 -6.81
C PRO A 183 -27.56 -7.25 -7.70
N ASP A 184 -27.90 -6.02 -7.34
CA ASP A 184 -28.79 -5.13 -8.09
C ASP A 184 -28.09 -4.38 -9.25
N GLY A 185 -26.77 -4.60 -9.43
CA GLY A 185 -25.95 -3.96 -10.47
C GLY A 185 -25.37 -2.59 -10.05
N THR A 186 -25.68 -2.10 -8.87
CA THR A 186 -24.99 -0.90 -8.30
C THR A 186 -23.60 -1.28 -7.82
N LYS A 187 -22.70 -0.28 -7.71
CA LYS A 187 -21.35 -0.50 -7.17
C LYS A 187 -21.19 0.28 -5.88
N ALA A 188 -20.64 -0.37 -4.86
CA ALA A 188 -20.16 0.32 -3.68
C ALA A 188 -18.68 0.68 -3.85
N ALA A 189 -18.30 1.85 -3.36
CA ALA A 189 -16.93 2.23 -3.15
C ALA A 189 -16.55 1.92 -1.70
N VAL A 190 -15.61 1.02 -1.50
CA VAL A 190 -15.10 0.64 -0.17
C VAL A 190 -13.83 1.42 0.09
N ALA A 191 -13.90 2.37 1.01
CA ALA A 191 -12.76 3.21 1.36
C ALA A 191 -11.71 2.45 2.18
N SER A 192 -10.44 2.84 2.03
CA SER A 192 -9.34 2.35 2.86
C SER A 192 -9.58 2.69 4.33
N GLY A 193 -9.31 1.73 5.22
CA GLY A 193 -9.51 1.88 6.67
C GLY A 193 -10.89 1.49 7.18
N GLU A 194 -11.92 1.44 6.34
CA GLU A 194 -13.27 1.00 6.76
C GLU A 194 -13.39 -0.51 6.85
N VAL A 195 -12.71 -1.23 5.98
CA VAL A 195 -12.73 -2.70 5.90
C VAL A 195 -11.34 -3.27 5.69
N SER A 196 -11.16 -4.52 6.17
CA SER A 196 -9.99 -5.32 5.82
C SER A 196 -10.35 -6.21 4.64
N VAL A 197 -9.63 -6.07 3.54
CA VAL A 197 -9.78 -6.93 2.35
C VAL A 197 -8.84 -8.13 2.47
N ARG A 198 -9.38 -9.32 2.24
CA ARG A 198 -8.61 -10.58 2.29
C ARG A 198 -8.91 -11.39 1.05
N GLY A 199 -7.86 -11.97 0.45
CA GLY A 199 -8.02 -12.96 -0.60
C GLY A 199 -8.80 -14.19 -0.13
N MET A 200 -9.45 -14.89 -1.03
CA MET A 200 -10.18 -16.14 -0.73
C MET A 200 -9.23 -17.27 -0.37
N TYR A 201 -8.03 -17.27 -0.95
CA TYR A 201 -7.03 -18.35 -0.81
C TYR A 201 -5.65 -17.75 -0.52
N GLY A 202 -5.25 -17.72 0.75
CA GLY A 202 -3.95 -17.25 1.16
C GLY A 202 -3.88 -15.75 1.52
N TYR A 203 -2.67 -15.17 1.44
CA TYR A 203 -2.44 -13.77 1.80
C TYR A 203 -2.90 -12.79 0.71
N ALA A 204 -2.65 -13.12 -0.53
CA ALA A 204 -2.98 -12.30 -1.70
C ALA A 204 -4.10 -12.95 -2.50
#